data_78bb2291ecfc65d9efc940fcd9b8f83d
#
_entry.id   78bb2291ecfc65d9efc940fcd9b8f83d
#
_cell.length_a   1.000
_cell.length_b   1.000
_cell.length_c   1.000
_cell.angle_alpha   90.00
_cell.angle_beta   90.00
_cell.angle_gamma   90.00
#
_symmetry.space_group_name_H-M   'P 1'
#
loop_
_entity.id
_entity.type
_entity.pdbx_description
1 polymer ?
#
loop_
_entity_poly.entity_id
_entity_poly.type
_entity_poly.pdbx_seq_one_letter_code
_entity_poly.pdbx_strand_id
1 'polypeptide(L)'
;MTSSSGRGWRGGARDDTSLSEILYVLGSRRLLVVGAVLLLAGVALLFGLFREPVYVAEARVSVEPRGKLESDEARLAFLDEVRGAVVTQKMLDEARREAGWTSTPEEFSERLDPETFAGRDGGSGLLIRFAGDEPGQASRAANAYARAFVAGVGDLGNRPVADGVPVAEARVEQRAVPGSYRPRPLIYAAIAAGAGLLLGGAVALVLEGRASGWRGVRDAELTLKVSVLGSIPDYSPERTEG
;
A
#
# COMPACT_ATOMS: atom_id res chain seq x y z
N MET A 1 56.86 -38.85 27.72
CA MET A 1 55.70 -38.16 28.32
C MET A 1 55.80 -36.74 27.92
N THR A 2 55.19 -36.37 26.80
CA THR A 2 55.21 -35.01 26.23
C THR A 2 53.79 -34.55 26.04
N SER A 3 53.36 -33.59 26.87
CA SER A 3 52.07 -32.94 26.87
C SER A 3 52.02 -31.87 25.75
N SER A 4 51.31 -32.16 24.72
CA SER A 4 51.01 -31.20 23.64
C SER A 4 49.80 -30.35 24.03
N SER A 5 50.03 -29.08 24.40
CA SER A 5 49.00 -28.10 24.64
C SER A 5 48.46 -27.56 23.28
N GLY A 6 47.30 -28.02 22.88
CA GLY A 6 46.56 -27.48 21.76
C GLY A 6 46.10 -26.05 22.06
N ARG A 7 46.72 -25.09 21.38
CA ARG A 7 46.21 -23.70 21.30
C ARG A 7 45.00 -23.69 20.40
N GLY A 8 43.81 -23.67 21.00
CA GLY A 8 42.56 -23.43 20.29
C GLY A 8 42.56 -22.01 19.71
N TRP A 9 42.56 -21.93 18.40
CA TRP A 9 42.25 -20.73 17.63
C TRP A 9 40.78 -20.35 17.90
N ARG A 10 40.55 -19.38 18.77
CA ARG A 10 39.27 -18.73 18.85
C ARG A 10 39.21 -17.68 17.72
N GLY A 11 38.98 -18.17 16.51
CA GLY A 11 38.52 -17.35 15.40
C GLY A 11 37.07 -17.01 15.59
N GLY A 12 36.73 -15.74 15.58
CA GLY A 12 35.37 -15.29 15.62
C GLY A 12 35.23 -13.93 16.30
N ALA A 13 36.02 -12.94 15.87
CA ALA A 13 35.54 -11.56 15.99
C ALA A 13 34.34 -11.42 15.06
N ARG A 14 33.16 -11.67 15.59
CA ARG A 14 31.95 -11.10 15.00
C ARG A 14 32.12 -9.59 15.09
N ASP A 15 32.29 -8.95 13.95
CA ASP A 15 32.11 -7.51 13.81
C ASP A 15 30.65 -7.21 14.19
N ASP A 16 30.37 -7.12 15.49
CA ASP A 16 29.14 -6.55 16.00
C ASP A 16 29.24 -5.06 15.72
N THR A 17 28.86 -4.68 14.50
CA THR A 17 28.69 -3.28 14.11
C THR A 17 27.69 -2.70 15.10
N SER A 18 28.18 -1.94 16.07
CA SER A 18 27.33 -1.45 17.15
C SER A 18 26.36 -0.40 16.56
N LEU A 19 25.11 -0.38 17.06
CA LEU A 19 24.12 0.62 16.66
C LEU A 19 24.66 2.04 16.80
N SER A 20 25.59 2.29 17.73
CA SER A 20 26.24 3.57 17.91
C SER A 20 27.17 3.97 16.75
N GLU A 21 27.83 3.00 16.11
CA GLU A 21 28.65 3.26 14.91
C GLU A 21 27.77 3.63 13.72
N ILE A 22 26.67 2.93 13.52
CA ILE A 22 25.70 3.25 12.45
C ILE A 22 25.13 4.66 12.66
N LEU A 23 24.71 4.99 13.87
CA LEU A 23 24.19 6.30 14.20
C LEU A 23 25.23 7.41 14.04
N TYR A 24 26.49 7.15 14.37
CA TYR A 24 27.58 8.12 14.16
C TYR A 24 27.83 8.38 12.67
N VAL A 25 27.85 7.33 11.84
CA VAL A 25 28.01 7.46 10.37
C VAL A 25 26.84 8.20 9.76
N LEU A 26 25.61 7.88 10.15
CA LEU A 26 24.42 8.62 9.70
C LEU A 26 24.49 10.10 10.11
N GLY A 27 24.94 10.39 11.34
CA GLY A 27 25.12 11.73 11.85
C GLY A 27 26.19 12.55 11.09
N SER A 28 27.29 11.91 10.70
CA SER A 28 28.36 12.56 9.94
C SER A 28 27.94 12.94 8.51
N ARG A 29 27.03 12.14 7.91
CA ARG A 29 26.52 12.34 6.54
C ARG A 29 25.04 12.74 6.50
N ARG A 30 24.55 13.37 7.56
CA ARG A 30 23.13 13.77 7.72
C ARG A 30 22.56 14.51 6.52
N LEU A 31 23.34 15.37 5.88
CA LEU A 31 22.90 16.14 4.70
C LEU A 31 22.59 15.23 3.51
N LEU A 32 23.37 14.15 3.32
CA LEU A 32 23.12 13.18 2.25
C LEU A 32 21.85 12.38 2.53
N VAL A 33 21.69 11.89 3.77
CA VAL A 33 20.50 11.12 4.16
C VAL A 33 19.25 11.99 4.07
N VAL A 34 19.29 13.21 4.65
CA VAL A 34 18.16 14.17 4.58
C VAL A 34 17.85 14.55 3.14
N GLY A 35 18.89 14.78 2.32
CA GLY A 35 18.74 15.07 0.90
C GLY A 35 18.03 13.96 0.14
N ALA A 36 18.41 12.70 0.38
CA ALA A 36 17.75 11.54 -0.22
C ALA A 36 16.28 11.40 0.21
N VAL A 37 15.99 11.62 1.49
CA VAL A 37 14.61 11.59 2.03
C VAL A 37 13.77 12.70 1.38
N LEU A 38 14.26 13.94 1.37
CA LEU A 38 13.53 15.08 0.79
C LEU A 38 13.32 14.92 -0.71
N LEU A 39 14.30 14.40 -1.44
CA LEU A 39 14.22 14.17 -2.88
C LEU A 39 13.14 13.13 -3.18
N LEU A 40 13.19 11.96 -2.55
CA LEU A 40 12.23 10.89 -2.82
C LEU A 40 10.82 11.25 -2.35
N ALA A 41 10.68 11.85 -1.17
CA ALA A 41 9.39 12.33 -0.67
C ALA A 41 8.82 13.44 -1.56
N GLY A 42 9.66 14.38 -2.01
CA GLY A 42 9.27 15.47 -2.92
C GLY A 42 8.81 14.95 -4.28
N VAL A 43 9.54 14.01 -4.88
CA VAL A 43 9.15 13.38 -6.16
C VAL A 43 7.82 12.63 -6.00
N ALA A 44 7.65 11.87 -4.92
CA ALA A 44 6.40 11.14 -4.66
C ALA A 44 5.21 12.09 -4.43
N LEU A 45 5.44 13.20 -3.72
CA LEU A 45 4.43 14.23 -3.49
C LEU A 45 4.02 14.90 -4.81
N LEU A 46 4.99 15.33 -5.60
CA LEU A 46 4.73 15.94 -6.91
C LEU A 46 3.97 14.97 -7.83
N PHE A 47 4.42 13.72 -7.92
CA PHE A 47 3.71 12.71 -8.69
C PHE A 47 2.27 12.50 -8.22
N GLY A 48 2.04 12.51 -6.90
CA GLY A 48 0.70 12.40 -6.33
C GLY A 48 -0.20 13.62 -6.60
N LEU A 49 0.39 14.83 -6.70
CA LEU A 49 -0.35 16.07 -6.99
C LEU A 49 -0.71 16.21 -8.48
N PHE A 50 0.14 15.70 -9.38
CA PHE A 50 -0.13 15.73 -10.83
C PHE A 50 -1.03 14.59 -11.32
N ARG A 51 -1.35 13.63 -10.45
CA ARG A 51 -2.25 12.53 -10.82
C ARG A 51 -3.69 13.01 -10.77
N GLU A 52 -4.47 12.64 -11.80
CA GLU A 52 -5.89 12.95 -11.86
C GLU A 52 -6.62 12.41 -10.62
N PRO A 53 -7.50 13.21 -10.01
CA PRO A 53 -8.25 12.79 -8.85
C PRO A 53 -9.23 11.68 -9.22
N VAL A 54 -9.17 10.56 -8.52
CA VAL A 54 -10.14 9.48 -8.65
C VAL A 54 -10.99 9.45 -7.37
N TYR A 55 -12.28 9.54 -7.55
CA TYR A 55 -13.25 9.47 -6.45
C TYR A 55 -13.85 8.08 -6.41
N VAL A 56 -13.73 7.41 -5.25
CA VAL A 56 -14.31 6.07 -5.06
C VAL A 56 -15.54 6.18 -4.17
N ALA A 57 -16.67 5.78 -4.71
CA ALA A 57 -17.92 5.68 -3.97
C ALA A 57 -18.24 4.21 -3.68
N GLU A 58 -18.77 3.94 -2.49
CA GLU A 58 -19.06 2.58 -2.02
C GLU A 58 -20.56 2.46 -1.68
N ALA A 59 -21.23 1.45 -2.25
CA ALA A 59 -22.58 1.04 -1.89
C ALA A 59 -22.55 -0.39 -1.34
N ARG A 60 -23.46 -0.69 -0.40
CA ARG A 60 -23.64 -2.05 0.12
C ARG A 60 -25.03 -2.57 -0.23
N VAL A 61 -25.05 -3.81 -0.70
CA VAL A 61 -26.25 -4.57 -0.96
C VAL A 61 -26.21 -5.83 -0.08
N SER A 62 -27.19 -5.99 0.79
CA SER A 62 -27.40 -7.24 1.54
C SER A 62 -28.10 -8.22 0.62
N VAL A 63 -27.63 -9.47 0.63
CA VAL A 63 -28.23 -10.59 -0.11
C VAL A 63 -28.46 -11.74 0.86
N GLU A 64 -29.70 -12.08 1.09
CA GLU A 64 -30.10 -13.11 2.01
C GLU A 64 -30.64 -14.34 1.27
N PRO A 65 -30.08 -15.52 1.50
CA PRO A 65 -30.67 -16.75 0.96
C PRO A 65 -31.98 -17.09 1.68
N ARG A 66 -32.99 -17.60 0.99
CA ARG A 66 -34.22 -18.09 1.63
C ARG A 66 -34.01 -19.37 2.45
N GLY A 67 -32.81 -19.96 2.42
CA GLY A 67 -32.40 -21.12 3.20
C GLY A 67 -31.30 -20.78 4.20
N LYS A 68 -31.14 -21.60 5.25
CA LYS A 68 -30.00 -21.45 6.17
C LYS A 68 -28.74 -22.01 5.51
N LEU A 69 -27.72 -21.17 5.39
CA LEU A 69 -26.36 -21.57 5.01
C LEU A 69 -25.50 -21.63 6.28
N GLU A 70 -24.89 -22.79 6.53
CA GLU A 70 -24.25 -23.12 7.82
C GLU A 70 -22.80 -22.56 7.89
N SER A 71 -22.15 -22.28 6.76
CA SER A 71 -20.77 -21.80 6.72
C SER A 71 -20.61 -20.51 5.91
N ASP A 72 -19.57 -19.74 6.22
CA ASP A 72 -19.23 -18.54 5.47
C ASP A 72 -18.80 -18.89 4.02
N GLU A 73 -18.16 -20.03 3.82
CA GLU A 73 -17.79 -20.53 2.49
C GLU A 73 -19.03 -20.82 1.63
N ALA A 74 -20.05 -21.47 2.21
CA ALA A 74 -21.30 -21.72 1.51
C ALA A 74 -22.03 -20.40 1.17
N ARG A 75 -21.95 -19.39 2.05
CA ARG A 75 -22.51 -18.05 1.78
C ARG A 75 -21.80 -17.34 0.64
N LEU A 76 -20.46 -17.37 0.62
CA LEU A 76 -19.68 -16.78 -0.46
C LEU A 76 -19.93 -17.48 -1.79
N ALA A 77 -19.97 -18.81 -1.82
CA ALA A 77 -20.29 -19.57 -3.03
C ALA A 77 -21.70 -19.23 -3.55
N PHE A 78 -22.69 -19.13 -2.65
CA PHE A 78 -24.05 -18.68 -2.99
C PHE A 78 -24.05 -17.25 -3.58
N LEU A 79 -23.31 -16.32 -2.99
CA LEU A 79 -23.23 -14.95 -3.50
C LEU A 79 -22.60 -14.90 -4.89
N ASP A 80 -21.55 -15.68 -5.14
CA ASP A 80 -20.92 -15.77 -6.44
C ASP A 80 -21.86 -16.37 -7.50
N GLU A 81 -22.67 -17.34 -7.13
CA GLU A 81 -23.70 -17.92 -8.00
C GLU A 81 -24.78 -16.89 -8.34
N VAL A 82 -25.33 -16.19 -7.32
CA VAL A 82 -26.32 -15.12 -7.50
C VAL A 82 -25.74 -14.02 -8.37
N ARG A 83 -24.50 -13.60 -8.10
CA ARG A 83 -23.82 -12.57 -8.91
C ARG A 83 -23.67 -13.03 -10.36
N GLY A 84 -23.23 -14.26 -10.60
CA GLY A 84 -23.11 -14.83 -11.95
C GLY A 84 -24.43 -14.90 -12.71
N ALA A 85 -25.54 -15.15 -12.01
CA ALA A 85 -26.87 -15.21 -12.61
C ALA A 85 -27.48 -13.82 -12.91
N VAL A 86 -27.17 -12.80 -12.09
CA VAL A 86 -27.75 -11.45 -12.17
C VAL A 86 -26.93 -10.53 -13.07
N VAL A 87 -25.59 -10.60 -12.97
CA VAL A 87 -24.72 -9.67 -13.69
C VAL A 87 -24.65 -10.05 -15.15
N THR A 88 -25.49 -9.43 -15.94
CA THR A 88 -25.54 -9.58 -17.39
C THR A 88 -25.16 -8.26 -18.08
N GLN A 89 -24.78 -8.35 -19.35
CA GLN A 89 -24.50 -7.14 -20.16
C GLN A 89 -25.70 -6.18 -20.17
N LYS A 90 -26.91 -6.70 -20.22
CA LYS A 90 -28.13 -5.90 -20.18
C LYS A 90 -28.25 -5.11 -18.87
N MET A 91 -27.97 -5.75 -17.73
CA MET A 91 -27.98 -5.10 -16.42
C MET A 91 -26.94 -4.00 -16.32
N LEU A 92 -25.71 -4.25 -16.83
CA LEU A 92 -24.65 -3.24 -16.86
C LEU A 92 -25.04 -2.04 -17.73
N ASP A 93 -25.63 -2.27 -18.89
CA ASP A 93 -26.10 -1.21 -19.78
C ASP A 93 -27.24 -0.37 -19.14
N GLU A 94 -28.10 -1.01 -18.39
CA GLU A 94 -29.16 -0.33 -17.64
C GLU A 94 -28.60 0.51 -16.51
N ALA A 95 -27.71 -0.05 -15.70
CA ALA A 95 -27.02 0.68 -14.63
C ALA A 95 -26.22 1.87 -15.17
N ARG A 96 -25.52 1.70 -16.29
CA ARG A 96 -24.77 2.75 -16.98
C ARG A 96 -25.67 3.90 -17.42
N ARG A 97 -26.79 3.58 -18.08
CA ARG A 97 -27.77 4.59 -18.53
C ARG A 97 -28.41 5.32 -17.36
N GLU A 98 -28.79 4.61 -16.31
CA GLU A 98 -29.37 5.19 -15.11
C GLU A 98 -28.39 6.11 -14.36
N ALA A 99 -27.10 5.75 -14.36
CA ALA A 99 -26.02 6.58 -13.81
C ALA A 99 -25.78 7.87 -14.61
N GLY A 100 -26.28 7.96 -15.84
CA GLY A 100 -25.96 9.03 -16.78
C GLY A 100 -24.51 8.95 -17.27
N TRP A 101 -23.95 7.74 -17.33
CA TRP A 101 -22.58 7.52 -17.82
C TRP A 101 -22.53 7.50 -19.33
N THR A 102 -21.71 8.37 -19.93
CA THR A 102 -21.68 8.58 -21.39
C THR A 102 -20.66 7.73 -22.12
N SER A 103 -19.66 7.20 -21.40
CA SER A 103 -18.61 6.35 -22.00
C SER A 103 -19.13 4.93 -22.31
N THR A 104 -18.22 4.08 -22.82
CA THR A 104 -18.56 2.73 -23.26
C THR A 104 -18.95 1.81 -22.08
N PRO A 105 -19.69 0.72 -22.32
CA PRO A 105 -20.00 -0.28 -21.29
C PRO A 105 -18.73 -0.93 -20.69
N GLU A 106 -17.70 -1.11 -21.51
CA GLU A 106 -16.42 -1.67 -21.09
C GLU A 106 -15.74 -0.77 -20.07
N GLU A 107 -15.65 0.54 -20.36
CA GLU A 107 -15.09 1.52 -19.43
C GLU A 107 -15.88 1.60 -18.12
N PHE A 108 -17.22 1.52 -18.19
CA PHE A 108 -18.06 1.46 -17.00
C PHE A 108 -17.74 0.23 -16.15
N SER A 109 -17.56 -0.94 -16.78
CA SER A 109 -17.24 -2.19 -16.08
C SER A 109 -15.82 -2.20 -15.48
N GLU A 110 -14.83 -1.59 -16.15
CA GLU A 110 -13.46 -1.48 -15.64
C GLU A 110 -13.35 -0.61 -14.38
N ARG A 111 -14.25 0.38 -14.25
CA ARG A 111 -14.30 1.27 -13.08
C ARG A 111 -15.14 0.72 -11.93
N LEU A 112 -15.79 -0.42 -12.14
CA LEU A 112 -16.65 -1.10 -11.19
C LEU A 112 -15.89 -2.26 -10.55
N ASP A 113 -15.83 -2.27 -9.22
CA ASP A 113 -15.21 -3.32 -8.41
C ASP A 113 -16.25 -3.87 -7.40
N PRO A 114 -17.04 -4.89 -7.80
CA PRO A 114 -17.99 -5.54 -6.93
C PRO A 114 -17.32 -6.69 -6.17
N GLU A 115 -17.26 -6.58 -4.84
CA GLU A 115 -16.67 -7.55 -3.93
C GLU A 115 -17.76 -8.24 -3.10
N THR A 116 -17.76 -9.57 -3.06
CA THR A 116 -18.64 -10.34 -2.18
C THR A 116 -18.09 -10.34 -0.76
N PHE A 117 -18.96 -10.22 0.24
CA PHE A 117 -18.58 -10.31 1.65
C PHE A 117 -19.53 -11.19 2.44
N ALA A 118 -18.99 -11.90 3.45
CA ALA A 118 -19.74 -12.55 4.50
C ALA A 118 -19.34 -11.92 5.83
N GLY A 119 -20.32 -11.33 6.52
CA GLY A 119 -20.12 -10.68 7.81
C GLY A 119 -20.16 -11.67 8.97
N ARG A 120 -19.45 -11.38 10.05
CA ARG A 120 -19.44 -12.18 11.29
C ARG A 120 -20.82 -12.31 11.94
N ASP A 121 -21.70 -11.36 11.69
CA ASP A 121 -23.08 -11.33 12.21
C ASP A 121 -24.07 -12.15 11.37
N GLY A 122 -23.56 -12.94 10.43
CA GLY A 122 -24.38 -13.77 9.53
C GLY A 122 -24.92 -13.02 8.32
N GLY A 123 -24.69 -11.72 8.19
CA GLY A 123 -25.04 -10.96 6.99
C GLY A 123 -24.12 -11.30 5.83
N SER A 124 -24.65 -11.36 4.63
CA SER A 124 -23.90 -11.57 3.41
C SER A 124 -24.35 -10.61 2.33
N GLY A 125 -23.46 -10.25 1.42
CA GLY A 125 -23.81 -9.27 0.41
C GLY A 125 -22.71 -8.90 -0.56
N LEU A 126 -22.96 -7.81 -1.26
CA LEU A 126 -22.07 -7.24 -2.27
C LEU A 126 -21.66 -5.83 -1.86
N LEU A 127 -20.36 -5.60 -1.77
CA LEU A 127 -19.76 -4.28 -1.65
C LEU A 127 -19.42 -3.79 -3.05
N ILE A 128 -20.07 -2.72 -3.48
CA ILE A 128 -19.94 -2.15 -4.82
C ILE A 128 -19.09 -0.89 -4.70
N ARG A 129 -17.89 -0.94 -5.27
CA ARG A 129 -17.03 0.24 -5.40
C ARG A 129 -17.06 0.71 -6.84
N PHE A 130 -17.18 2.01 -7.03
CA PHE A 130 -17.10 2.63 -8.34
C PHE A 130 -16.11 3.79 -8.31
N ALA A 131 -15.16 3.76 -9.26
CA ALA A 131 -14.16 4.81 -9.44
C ALA A 131 -14.62 5.79 -10.53
N GLY A 132 -14.73 7.08 -10.19
CA GLY A 132 -15.13 8.12 -11.13
C GLY A 132 -14.27 9.36 -11.02
N ASP A 133 -14.34 10.21 -12.04
CA ASP A 133 -13.57 11.45 -12.10
C ASP A 133 -14.22 12.57 -11.26
N GLU A 134 -15.51 12.40 -10.94
CA GLU A 134 -16.27 13.30 -10.07
C GLU A 134 -16.93 12.53 -8.92
N PRO A 135 -16.99 13.12 -7.70
CA PRO A 135 -17.57 12.42 -6.53
C PRO A 135 -19.06 12.10 -6.70
N GLY A 136 -19.81 13.00 -7.34
CA GLY A 136 -21.22 12.80 -7.62
C GLY A 136 -21.49 11.75 -8.70
N GLN A 137 -20.64 11.65 -9.70
CA GLN A 137 -20.74 10.65 -10.75
C GLN A 137 -20.44 9.23 -10.20
N ALA A 138 -19.38 9.09 -9.41
CA ALA A 138 -19.06 7.83 -8.77
C ALA A 138 -20.21 7.28 -7.90
N SER A 139 -20.82 8.15 -7.09
CA SER A 139 -21.95 7.74 -6.24
C SER A 139 -23.21 7.41 -7.03
N ARG A 140 -23.52 8.13 -8.10
CA ARG A 140 -24.64 7.78 -8.99
C ARG A 140 -24.43 6.40 -9.63
N ALA A 141 -23.23 6.13 -10.14
CA ALA A 141 -22.88 4.85 -10.77
C ALA A 141 -22.97 3.68 -9.80
N ALA A 142 -22.38 3.80 -8.62
CA ALA A 142 -22.46 2.75 -7.58
C ALA A 142 -23.91 2.49 -7.15
N ASN A 143 -24.72 3.55 -6.97
CA ASN A 143 -26.12 3.41 -6.59
C ASN A 143 -26.99 2.84 -7.73
N ALA A 144 -26.73 3.20 -8.99
CA ALA A 144 -27.44 2.67 -10.15
C ALA A 144 -27.16 1.17 -10.29
N TYR A 145 -25.88 0.77 -10.16
CA TYR A 145 -25.53 -0.64 -10.17
C TYR A 145 -26.19 -1.41 -9.02
N ALA A 146 -26.17 -0.85 -7.80
CA ALA A 146 -26.80 -1.48 -6.64
C ALA A 146 -28.32 -1.71 -6.87
N ARG A 147 -29.03 -0.74 -7.45
CA ARG A 147 -30.47 -0.88 -7.78
C ARG A 147 -30.70 -1.91 -8.88
N ALA A 148 -29.93 -1.87 -9.96
CA ALA A 148 -30.04 -2.83 -11.05
C ALA A 148 -29.77 -4.28 -10.56
N PHE A 149 -28.79 -4.43 -9.67
CA PHE A 149 -28.50 -5.73 -9.05
C PHE A 149 -29.68 -6.23 -8.19
N VAL A 150 -30.23 -5.37 -7.31
CA VAL A 150 -31.40 -5.73 -6.48
C VAL A 150 -32.61 -6.09 -7.35
N ALA A 151 -32.87 -5.35 -8.42
CA ALA A 151 -33.93 -5.66 -9.36
C ALA A 151 -33.69 -7.01 -10.06
N GLY A 152 -32.46 -7.29 -10.50
CA GLY A 152 -32.08 -8.56 -11.10
C GLY A 152 -32.28 -9.76 -10.16
N VAL A 153 -31.92 -9.60 -8.88
CA VAL A 153 -32.19 -10.64 -7.86
C VAL A 153 -33.69 -10.84 -7.68
N GLY A 154 -34.48 -9.77 -7.65
CA GLY A 154 -35.96 -9.85 -7.60
C GLY A 154 -36.55 -10.60 -8.80
N ASP A 155 -36.04 -10.34 -10.00
CA ASP A 155 -36.46 -11.02 -11.23
C ASP A 155 -36.11 -12.54 -11.21
N LEU A 156 -34.97 -12.91 -10.63
CA LEU A 156 -34.62 -14.33 -10.41
C LEU A 156 -35.59 -14.99 -9.44
N GLY A 157 -35.95 -14.34 -8.35
CA GLY A 157 -36.89 -14.86 -7.36
C GLY A 157 -38.32 -15.02 -7.88
N ASN A 158 -38.72 -14.33 -8.93
CA ASN A 158 -40.03 -14.39 -9.58
C ASN A 158 -40.10 -15.38 -10.76
N ARG A 159 -38.96 -15.93 -11.20
CA ARG A 159 -38.95 -16.96 -12.24
C ARG A 159 -39.44 -18.30 -11.63
N PRO A 160 -40.24 -19.11 -12.35
CA PRO A 160 -40.48 -20.47 -11.90
C PRO A 160 -39.12 -21.14 -11.73
N VAL A 161 -38.93 -21.73 -10.55
CA VAL A 161 -37.69 -22.39 -10.13
C VAL A 161 -37.30 -23.42 -11.21
N ALA A 162 -36.49 -23.04 -12.15
CA ALA A 162 -35.76 -23.94 -12.98
C ALA A 162 -34.61 -24.47 -12.11
N ASP A 163 -34.42 -25.79 -12.12
CA ASP A 163 -33.48 -26.51 -11.28
C ASP A 163 -32.17 -25.77 -11.05
N GLY A 164 -31.88 -25.40 -9.82
CA GLY A 164 -30.60 -24.91 -9.36
C GLY A 164 -30.42 -23.38 -9.24
N VAL A 165 -31.43 -22.55 -9.51
CA VAL A 165 -31.33 -21.12 -9.30
C VAL A 165 -31.51 -20.76 -7.81
N PRO A 166 -30.53 -20.13 -7.15
CA PRO A 166 -30.67 -19.78 -5.75
C PRO A 166 -31.76 -18.71 -5.59
N VAL A 167 -32.69 -18.98 -4.69
CA VAL A 167 -33.74 -18.04 -4.30
C VAL A 167 -33.12 -17.08 -3.27
N ALA A 168 -32.99 -15.83 -3.63
CA ALA A 168 -32.38 -14.80 -2.78
C ALA A 168 -33.32 -13.59 -2.63
N GLU A 169 -33.16 -12.89 -1.54
CA GLU A 169 -33.69 -11.54 -1.36
C GLU A 169 -32.51 -10.56 -1.28
N ALA A 170 -32.60 -9.47 -2.02
CA ALA A 170 -31.57 -8.44 -1.99
C ALA A 170 -32.20 -7.11 -1.64
N ARG A 171 -31.46 -6.30 -0.88
CA ARG A 171 -31.83 -4.92 -0.55
C ARG A 171 -30.60 -4.05 -0.47
N VAL A 172 -30.74 -2.78 -0.84
CA VAL A 172 -29.69 -1.79 -0.64
C VAL A 172 -29.61 -1.46 0.85
N GLU A 173 -28.56 -1.92 1.50
CA GLU A 173 -28.30 -1.66 2.92
C GLU A 173 -27.74 -0.24 3.13
N GLN A 174 -26.77 0.14 2.30
CA GLN A 174 -26.14 1.44 2.36
C GLN A 174 -25.99 2.01 0.95
N ARG A 175 -26.55 3.21 0.76
CA ARG A 175 -26.37 3.96 -0.49
C ARG A 175 -24.98 4.59 -0.52
N ALA A 176 -24.39 4.63 -1.71
CA ALA A 176 -23.16 5.35 -1.92
C ALA A 176 -23.36 6.85 -1.71
N VAL A 177 -22.50 7.43 -0.91
CA VAL A 177 -22.33 8.88 -0.74
C VAL A 177 -21.29 9.38 -1.75
N PRO A 178 -21.18 10.72 -1.98
CA PRO A 178 -20.13 11.26 -2.84
C PRO A 178 -18.77 10.70 -2.52
N GLY A 179 -18.06 10.25 -3.55
CA GLY A 179 -16.85 9.46 -3.42
C GLY A 179 -15.72 10.15 -2.65
N SER A 180 -14.96 9.39 -1.93
CA SER A 180 -13.75 9.86 -1.26
C SER A 180 -12.60 10.03 -2.26
N TYR A 181 -11.83 11.10 -2.07
CA TYR A 181 -10.65 11.38 -2.89
C TYR A 181 -9.56 10.33 -2.74
N ARG A 182 -9.07 9.82 -3.86
CA ARG A 182 -7.82 9.06 -4.00
C ARG A 182 -7.05 9.63 -5.20
N PRO A 183 -5.73 9.78 -5.20
CA PRO A 183 -4.73 9.22 -4.29
C PRO A 183 -4.59 10.00 -2.97
N ARG A 184 -3.95 9.40 -1.99
CA ARG A 184 -3.55 10.06 -0.74
C ARG A 184 -2.06 10.45 -0.86
N PRO A 185 -1.72 11.62 -1.43
CA PRO A 185 -0.33 11.98 -1.76
C PRO A 185 0.58 11.97 -0.53
N LEU A 186 0.07 12.31 0.65
CA LEU A 186 0.83 12.25 1.90
C LEU A 186 1.26 10.84 2.30
N ILE A 187 0.45 9.81 2.02
CA ILE A 187 0.82 8.42 2.31
C ILE A 187 1.95 7.97 1.40
N TYR A 188 1.87 8.29 0.09
CA TYR A 188 2.96 7.97 -0.85
C TYR A 188 4.25 8.72 -0.50
N ALA A 189 4.15 10.00 -0.10
CA ALA A 189 5.30 10.77 0.36
C ALA A 189 5.92 10.17 1.64
N ALA A 190 5.12 9.69 2.59
CA ALA A 190 5.62 9.05 3.81
C ALA A 190 6.34 7.71 3.52
N ILE A 191 5.78 6.87 2.62
CA ILE A 191 6.42 5.63 2.19
C ILE A 191 7.74 5.92 1.46
N ALA A 192 7.73 6.91 0.55
CA ALA A 192 8.92 7.33 -0.18
C ALA A 192 9.99 7.94 0.74
N ALA A 193 9.60 8.66 1.79
CA ALA A 193 10.51 9.16 2.82
C ALA A 193 11.20 8.01 3.57
N GLY A 194 10.46 6.96 3.94
CA GLY A 194 11.02 5.74 4.53
C GLY A 194 12.03 5.05 3.61
N ALA A 195 11.70 4.90 2.33
CA ALA A 195 12.62 4.37 1.33
C ALA A 195 13.86 5.26 1.17
N GLY A 196 13.68 6.59 1.19
CA GLY A 196 14.77 7.57 1.14
C GLY A 196 15.72 7.45 2.32
N LEU A 197 15.19 7.19 3.51
CA LEU A 197 16.01 6.97 4.71
C LEU A 197 16.87 5.71 4.57
N LEU A 198 16.29 4.61 4.09
CA LEU A 198 17.01 3.35 3.90
C LEU A 198 18.08 3.48 2.82
N LEU A 199 17.74 4.04 1.67
CA LEU A 199 18.69 4.23 0.56
C LEU A 199 19.78 5.24 0.91
N GLY A 200 19.41 6.39 1.50
CA GLY A 200 20.37 7.39 1.94
C GLY A 200 21.32 6.87 3.00
N GLY A 201 20.81 6.08 3.94
CA GLY A 201 21.59 5.38 4.95
C GLY A 201 22.56 4.35 4.35
N ALA A 202 22.09 3.52 3.43
CA ALA A 202 22.92 2.54 2.74
C ALA A 202 24.06 3.22 1.95
N VAL A 203 23.76 4.28 1.20
CA VAL A 203 24.76 5.05 0.47
C VAL A 203 25.76 5.71 1.41
N ALA A 204 25.29 6.26 2.53
CA ALA A 204 26.18 6.88 3.54
C ALA A 204 27.16 5.83 4.10
N LEU A 205 26.70 4.61 4.42
CA LEU A 205 27.55 3.50 4.90
C LEU A 205 28.57 3.04 3.86
N VAL A 206 28.15 2.89 2.60
CA VAL A 206 29.07 2.50 1.50
C VAL A 206 30.14 3.57 1.26
N LEU A 207 29.78 4.85 1.29
CA LEU A 207 30.71 5.95 1.13
C LEU A 207 31.66 6.06 2.32
N GLU A 208 31.22 5.69 3.52
CA GLU A 208 32.09 5.66 4.70
C GLU A 208 33.08 4.51 4.62
N GLY A 209 32.64 3.32 4.23
CA GLY A 209 33.51 2.17 4.03
C GLY A 209 34.59 2.37 2.95
N ARG A 210 34.35 3.31 1.99
CA ARG A 210 35.34 3.68 0.97
C ARG A 210 36.26 4.83 1.39
N ALA A 211 35.92 5.53 2.47
CA ALA A 211 36.79 6.60 2.97
C ALA A 211 37.97 5.97 3.69
N SER A 212 39.09 5.87 2.99
CA SER A 212 40.36 5.40 3.57
C SER A 212 40.99 6.54 4.38
N GLY A 213 40.80 6.53 5.68
CA GLY A 213 41.46 7.47 6.60
C GLY A 213 40.55 7.89 7.77
N TRP A 214 41.15 8.11 8.91
CA TRP A 214 40.47 8.66 10.09
C TRP A 214 40.15 10.14 9.88
N ARG A 215 38.90 10.55 10.13
CA ARG A 215 38.44 11.91 9.96
C ARG A 215 38.62 12.80 11.17
N GLY A 216 39.09 12.23 12.26
CA GLY A 216 39.31 12.95 13.51
C GLY A 216 39.77 12.10 14.68
N VAL A 217 40.08 12.75 15.76
CA VAL A 217 40.54 12.13 17.01
C VAL A 217 39.56 11.05 17.49
N ARG A 218 38.26 11.33 17.42
CA ARG A 218 37.20 10.42 17.87
C ARG A 218 37.09 9.16 17.03
N ASP A 219 37.36 9.26 15.73
CA ASP A 219 37.35 8.14 14.78
C ASP A 219 38.55 7.20 15.07
N ALA A 220 39.71 7.80 15.36
CA ALA A 220 40.91 7.05 15.77
C ALA A 220 40.68 6.33 17.12
N GLU A 221 40.05 6.99 18.08
CA GLU A 221 39.74 6.42 19.39
C GLU A 221 38.79 5.20 19.29
N LEU A 222 37.71 5.35 18.47
CA LEU A 222 36.76 4.26 18.24
C LEU A 222 37.41 3.07 17.54
N THR A 223 38.26 3.33 16.54
CA THR A 223 38.92 2.27 15.76
C THR A 223 40.04 1.56 16.56
N LEU A 224 40.82 2.32 17.26
CA LEU A 224 41.98 1.79 18.02
C LEU A 224 41.61 1.35 19.44
N LYS A 225 40.46 1.72 19.97
CA LYS A 225 39.97 1.49 21.33
C LYS A 225 40.94 2.01 22.40
N VAL A 226 41.70 3.07 22.09
CA VAL A 226 42.64 3.74 22.97
C VAL A 226 42.42 5.27 22.89
N SER A 227 42.58 5.95 24.01
CA SER A 227 42.46 7.40 24.05
C SER A 227 43.56 8.07 23.25
N VAL A 228 43.22 9.02 22.38
CA VAL A 228 44.19 9.81 21.63
C VAL A 228 44.72 10.94 22.53
N LEU A 229 46.01 10.93 22.77
CA LEU A 229 46.67 11.89 23.67
C LEU A 229 46.93 13.26 23.02
N GLY A 230 46.81 13.38 21.69
CA GLY A 230 46.97 14.61 20.97
C GLY A 230 46.93 14.45 19.45
N SER A 231 46.64 15.50 18.72
CA SER A 231 46.70 15.58 17.25
C SER A 231 47.82 16.53 16.83
N ILE A 232 48.58 16.10 15.84
CA ILE A 232 49.60 17.02 15.20
C ILE A 232 48.82 17.83 14.17
N PRO A 233 48.81 19.18 14.27
CA PRO A 233 48.15 20.04 13.27
C PRO A 233 48.86 19.90 11.94
N ASP A 234 48.06 19.89 10.86
CA ASP A 234 48.58 19.82 9.49
C ASP A 234 49.38 21.14 9.19
N TYR A 235 50.68 21.01 8.98
CA TYR A 235 51.53 22.14 8.68
C TYR A 235 51.54 22.33 7.15
N SER A 236 50.70 23.19 6.65
CA SER A 236 50.84 23.67 5.26
C SER A 236 51.94 24.73 5.22
N PRO A 237 53.11 24.47 4.56
CA PRO A 237 54.09 25.52 4.38
C PRO A 237 53.48 26.62 3.50
N GLU A 238 53.34 27.82 4.07
CA GLU A 238 53.01 29.01 3.27
C GLU A 238 53.94 29.09 2.09
N ARG A 239 53.42 28.98 0.86
CA ARG A 239 54.16 29.34 -0.35
C ARG A 239 54.45 30.83 -0.25
N THR A 240 55.66 31.16 0.14
CA THR A 240 56.21 32.49 -0.04
C THR A 240 56.37 32.70 -1.55
N GLU A 241 55.38 33.35 -2.16
CA GLU A 241 55.53 33.93 -3.50
C GLU A 241 56.52 35.10 -3.38
N GLY A 242 57.73 34.86 -3.96
CA GLY A 242 58.74 35.88 -4.24
C GLY A 242 58.61 36.42 -5.67
#